data_821ea10e39039fe6f9731340866bb608
#
_entry.id   821ea10e39039fe6f9731340866bb608
#
_cell.length_a   1.000
_cell.length_b   1.000
_cell.length_c   1.000
_cell.angle_alpha   90.00
_cell.angle_beta   90.00
_cell.angle_gamma   90.00
#
_symmetry.space_group_name_H-M   'P 1'
#
loop_
_entity.id
_entity.type
_entity.pdbx_description
1 polymer ?
#
loop_
_entity_poly.entity_id
_entity_poly.type
_entity_poly.pdbx_seq_one_letter_code
_entity_poly.pdbx_strand_id
1 'polypeptide(L)'
;MSRILLRGAHVITMAPRRPDAERADVLVDGDRVAGVGEGLDATGAEVVDVTGRIVLPGLVNAHLHTWQTALRGVGADWTLADYLGRMHGAAAGHYRPEDMRIGTLAGALSQLERGTTTLGDWCHNTPTPDHTDAAVDGLRASGIRGVFLHGTPYSAPDAAHPVGEIDRLPGGPLLTFGMAVRGPQLSTPDTAVADFRAAAERGLVVSLHQSGGEPGPGWEAVRDAGLLSPRTNVVHGAGLTGDWLKTLVDAGAGFTSTPENELGQGHGFPLTGQLLRLGAAPSLGTDTDAVTPGDVLSAARIALAHQRGHDHDDHRQATGSFSVTATITAKQALAWATVEGARALGLADRVGRIEPGMQADLVVIEGATANPIASALYASAGDVEAVMIAGRWRKRGHALLGVDLGTVQDQLHESARHLLPRLTG
;
A
#
# COMPACT_ATOMS: atom_id res chain seq x y z
N MET A 1 -6.69 19.87 21.90
CA MET A 1 -6.79 18.82 20.86
C MET A 1 -8.27 18.60 20.62
N SER A 2 -8.69 18.33 19.39
CA SER A 2 -10.10 18.09 19.05
C SER A 2 -10.51 16.71 19.54
N ARG A 3 -11.67 16.62 20.17
CA ARG A 3 -12.30 15.36 20.56
C ARG A 3 -13.50 15.14 19.64
N ILE A 4 -13.59 13.98 19.01
CA ILE A 4 -14.63 13.66 18.01
C ILE A 4 -15.26 12.33 18.35
N LEU A 5 -16.58 12.26 18.38
CA LEU A 5 -17.35 11.03 18.56
C LEU A 5 -18.10 10.69 17.29
N LEU A 6 -17.68 9.60 16.62
CA LEU A 6 -18.44 8.98 15.53
C LEU A 6 -19.52 8.09 16.14
N ARG A 7 -20.79 8.45 15.97
CA ARG A 7 -21.90 7.81 16.69
C ARG A 7 -22.74 6.92 15.79
N GLY A 8 -23.01 5.69 16.26
CA GLY A 8 -24.02 4.81 15.69
C GLY A 8 -23.61 4.04 14.43
N ALA A 9 -22.32 3.88 14.17
CA ALA A 9 -21.80 3.17 13.01
C ALA A 9 -21.96 1.65 13.11
N HIS A 10 -21.85 0.99 11.94
CA HIS A 10 -21.31 -0.38 11.87
C HIS A 10 -19.78 -0.31 11.88
N VAL A 11 -19.15 -0.70 12.98
CA VAL A 11 -17.68 -0.60 13.12
C VAL A 11 -17.04 -1.94 12.80
N ILE A 12 -16.10 -1.93 11.85
CA ILE A 12 -15.21 -3.04 11.51
C ILE A 12 -13.85 -2.70 12.12
N THR A 13 -13.55 -3.23 13.30
CA THR A 13 -12.35 -2.83 14.04
C THR A 13 -11.06 -3.46 13.54
N MET A 14 -11.14 -4.60 12.87
CA MET A 14 -10.01 -5.48 12.55
C MET A 14 -9.20 -5.94 13.78
N ALA A 15 -9.72 -5.70 14.99
CA ALA A 15 -9.09 -6.11 16.23
C ALA A 15 -9.35 -7.60 16.52
N PRO A 16 -8.34 -8.40 16.97
CA PRO A 16 -8.47 -9.86 17.08
C PRO A 16 -9.53 -10.35 18.07
N ARG A 17 -9.91 -9.52 19.05
CA ARG A 17 -10.84 -9.90 20.13
C ARG A 17 -12.22 -9.25 20.00
N ARG A 18 -12.52 -8.65 18.85
CA ARG A 18 -13.81 -8.00 18.61
C ARG A 18 -14.57 -8.72 17.49
N PRO A 19 -15.92 -8.58 17.45
CA PRO A 19 -16.71 -9.08 16.34
C PRO A 19 -16.22 -8.58 14.98
N ASP A 20 -16.56 -9.30 13.92
CA ASP A 20 -16.19 -8.93 12.54
C ASP A 20 -16.76 -7.57 12.15
N ALA A 21 -17.99 -7.28 12.59
CA ALA A 21 -18.62 -5.97 12.56
C ALA A 21 -19.60 -5.87 13.73
N GLU A 22 -19.71 -4.68 14.30
CA GLU A 22 -20.61 -4.41 15.45
C GLU A 22 -21.19 -3.01 15.36
N ARG A 23 -22.37 -2.80 15.96
CA ARG A 23 -22.85 -1.44 16.20
C ARG A 23 -22.08 -0.83 17.34
N ALA A 24 -21.45 0.29 17.09
CA ALA A 24 -20.65 0.97 18.11
C ALA A 24 -20.43 2.45 17.74
N ASP A 25 -20.00 3.20 18.77
CA ASP A 25 -19.42 4.52 18.61
C ASP A 25 -17.86 4.39 18.56
N VAL A 26 -17.19 5.33 17.91
CA VAL A 26 -15.74 5.48 17.96
C VAL A 26 -15.40 6.86 18.49
N LEU A 27 -14.72 6.90 19.63
CA LEU A 27 -14.23 8.14 20.24
C LEU A 27 -12.78 8.36 19.84
N VAL A 28 -12.53 9.53 19.27
CA VAL A 28 -11.20 10.03 18.92
C VAL A 28 -10.83 11.16 19.89
N ASP A 29 -9.63 11.14 20.45
CA ASP A 29 -9.06 12.22 21.25
C ASP A 29 -7.67 12.58 20.72
N GLY A 30 -7.54 13.80 20.21
CA GLY A 30 -6.36 14.24 19.51
C GLY A 30 -6.09 13.43 18.24
N ASP A 31 -4.97 12.73 18.20
CA ASP A 31 -4.54 11.91 17.06
C ASP A 31 -4.86 10.41 17.22
N ARG A 32 -5.53 10.00 18.34
CA ARG A 32 -5.70 8.60 18.69
C ARG A 32 -7.15 8.20 18.89
N VAL A 33 -7.42 6.93 18.70
CA VAL A 33 -8.65 6.29 19.16
C VAL A 33 -8.60 6.22 20.68
N ALA A 34 -9.59 6.82 21.34
CA ALA A 34 -9.74 6.80 22.79
C ALA A 34 -10.68 5.69 23.27
N GLY A 35 -11.67 5.29 22.45
CA GLY A 35 -12.62 4.25 22.80
C GLY A 35 -13.42 3.73 21.63
N VAL A 36 -13.90 2.48 21.75
CA VAL A 36 -14.83 1.84 20.82
C VAL A 36 -15.86 1.08 21.64
N GLY A 37 -17.14 1.36 21.45
CA GLY A 37 -18.25 0.71 22.16
C GLY A 37 -19.54 1.50 22.05
N GLU A 38 -20.64 0.96 22.56
CA GLU A 38 -21.93 1.64 22.55
C GLU A 38 -22.00 2.69 23.68
N GLY A 39 -22.65 3.82 23.40
CA GLY A 39 -22.98 4.83 24.42
C GLY A 39 -21.78 5.55 25.03
N LEU A 40 -20.72 5.77 24.26
CA LEU A 40 -19.54 6.49 24.74
C LEU A 40 -19.88 7.94 25.13
N ASP A 41 -19.21 8.43 26.18
CA ASP A 41 -19.37 9.79 26.67
C ASP A 41 -18.91 10.82 25.63
N ALA A 42 -19.84 11.68 25.23
CA ALA A 42 -19.64 12.75 24.26
C ALA A 42 -19.17 14.08 24.89
N THR A 43 -18.94 14.14 26.21
CA THR A 43 -18.57 15.39 26.88
C THR A 43 -17.34 16.01 26.23
N GLY A 44 -17.50 17.24 25.74
CA GLY A 44 -16.44 17.98 25.05
C GLY A 44 -16.04 17.48 23.67
N ALA A 45 -16.82 16.57 23.08
CA ALA A 45 -16.57 16.06 21.74
C ALA A 45 -17.52 16.68 20.67
N GLU A 46 -17.02 16.90 19.47
CA GLU A 46 -17.86 17.04 18.28
C GLU A 46 -18.53 15.70 18.01
N VAL A 47 -19.85 15.66 18.02
CA VAL A 47 -20.60 14.43 17.69
C VAL A 47 -20.91 14.43 16.21
N VAL A 48 -20.42 13.42 15.51
CA VAL A 48 -20.70 13.16 14.09
C VAL A 48 -21.59 11.94 14.00
N ASP A 49 -22.83 12.11 13.52
CA ASP A 49 -23.75 11.03 13.29
C ASP A 49 -23.35 10.24 12.03
N VAL A 50 -22.98 8.97 12.24
CA VAL A 50 -22.59 8.03 11.19
C VAL A 50 -23.52 6.81 11.19
N THR A 51 -24.77 6.99 11.66
CA THR A 51 -25.79 5.96 11.62
C THR A 51 -26.05 5.48 10.18
N GLY A 52 -26.06 4.16 9.99
CA GLY A 52 -26.23 3.54 8.68
C GLY A 52 -24.94 3.54 7.81
N ARG A 53 -23.82 3.99 8.35
CA ARG A 53 -22.51 3.95 7.71
C ARG A 53 -21.61 2.88 8.32
N ILE A 54 -20.55 2.58 7.63
CA ILE A 54 -19.48 1.70 8.11
C ILE A 54 -18.28 2.55 8.48
N VAL A 55 -17.72 2.31 9.66
CA VAL A 55 -16.42 2.85 10.08
C VAL A 55 -15.42 1.71 10.15
N LEU A 56 -14.31 1.84 9.44
CA LEU A 56 -13.23 0.85 9.41
C LEU A 56 -11.87 1.54 9.54
N PRO A 57 -10.79 0.79 9.87
CA PRO A 57 -9.45 1.35 9.85
C PRO A 57 -9.14 1.90 8.47
N GLY A 58 -8.36 2.97 8.42
CA GLY A 58 -7.85 3.49 7.17
C GLY A 58 -7.16 2.40 6.33
N LEU A 59 -7.44 2.39 5.05
CA LEU A 59 -6.86 1.42 4.13
C LEU A 59 -5.36 1.71 3.97
N VAL A 60 -4.59 0.64 3.74
CA VAL A 60 -3.14 0.70 3.57
C VAL A 60 -2.78 0.18 2.18
N ASN A 61 -2.26 1.06 1.33
CA ASN A 61 -1.63 0.68 0.07
C ASN A 61 -0.11 0.52 0.35
N ALA A 62 0.36 -0.73 0.38
CA ALA A 62 1.72 -1.03 0.80
C ALA A 62 2.77 -0.88 -0.32
N HIS A 63 2.33 -0.62 -1.55
CA HIS A 63 3.23 -0.44 -2.69
C HIS A 63 2.57 0.33 -3.84
N LEU A 64 3.12 1.51 -4.13
CA LEU A 64 2.74 2.33 -5.28
C LEU A 64 3.93 3.19 -5.73
N HIS A 65 4.14 3.33 -7.02
CA HIS A 65 5.07 4.26 -7.65
C HIS A 65 4.37 5.59 -7.95
N THR A 66 4.13 6.43 -6.94
CA THR A 66 3.34 7.67 -7.09
C THR A 66 3.91 8.63 -8.11
N TRP A 67 5.24 8.66 -8.28
CA TRP A 67 5.92 9.54 -9.23
C TRP A 67 5.45 9.36 -10.68
N GLN A 68 4.84 8.21 -11.00
CA GLN A 68 4.35 7.89 -12.35
C GLN A 68 2.93 8.41 -12.63
N THR A 69 2.24 8.99 -11.64
CA THR A 69 0.80 9.33 -11.74
C THR A 69 0.49 10.32 -12.87
N ALA A 70 1.43 11.17 -13.27
CA ALA A 70 1.25 12.06 -14.43
C ALA A 70 0.99 11.30 -15.75
N LEU A 71 1.44 10.05 -15.83
CA LEU A 71 1.28 9.16 -16.99
C LEU A 71 0.18 8.09 -16.76
N ARG A 72 -0.81 8.37 -15.92
CA ARG A 72 -1.90 7.47 -15.54
C ARG A 72 -2.57 6.82 -16.74
N GLY A 73 -2.63 5.47 -16.75
CA GLY A 73 -3.33 4.65 -17.75
C GLY A 73 -2.68 4.59 -19.13
N VAL A 74 -1.51 5.22 -19.32
CA VAL A 74 -0.82 5.24 -20.63
C VAL A 74 -0.39 3.86 -21.08
N GLY A 75 -0.13 2.96 -20.15
CA GLY A 75 0.37 1.62 -20.37
C GLY A 75 -0.67 0.51 -20.12
N ALA A 76 -1.96 0.77 -20.34
CA ALA A 76 -3.01 -0.20 -20.06
C ALA A 76 -2.84 -1.53 -20.82
N ASP A 77 -2.17 -1.52 -21.97
CA ASP A 77 -1.88 -2.71 -22.78
C ASP A 77 -0.40 -3.13 -22.70
N TRP A 78 0.39 -2.58 -21.75
CA TRP A 78 1.80 -2.91 -21.66
C TRP A 78 2.05 -4.19 -20.88
N THR A 79 2.91 -5.02 -21.45
CA THR A 79 3.58 -6.08 -20.69
C THR A 79 4.62 -5.49 -19.73
N LEU A 80 5.15 -6.30 -18.83
CA LEU A 80 6.26 -5.89 -17.96
C LEU A 80 7.48 -5.42 -18.77
N ALA A 81 7.77 -6.08 -19.92
CA ALA A 81 8.88 -5.69 -20.79
C ALA A 81 8.64 -4.31 -21.43
N ASP A 82 7.42 -4.05 -21.92
CA ASP A 82 7.04 -2.73 -22.43
C ASP A 82 7.17 -1.65 -21.35
N TYR A 83 6.66 -1.93 -20.14
CA TYR A 83 6.74 -1.02 -19.02
C TYR A 83 8.20 -0.68 -18.65
N LEU A 84 9.06 -1.68 -18.51
CA LEU A 84 10.48 -1.46 -18.22
C LEU A 84 11.17 -0.66 -19.33
N GLY A 85 10.91 -0.97 -20.58
CA GLY A 85 11.50 -0.26 -21.71
C GLY A 85 11.02 1.18 -21.82
N ARG A 86 9.71 1.42 -21.78
CA ARG A 86 9.11 2.74 -22.01
C ARG A 86 9.20 3.64 -20.77
N MET A 87 8.86 3.11 -19.58
CA MET A 87 8.88 3.92 -18.37
C MET A 87 10.30 4.12 -17.85
N HIS A 88 11.06 3.05 -17.63
CA HIS A 88 12.39 3.12 -17.02
C HIS A 88 13.51 3.34 -18.04
N GLY A 89 13.41 2.73 -19.21
CA GLY A 89 14.41 2.91 -20.27
C GLY A 89 14.31 4.24 -21.00
N ALA A 90 13.10 4.76 -21.19
CA ALA A 90 12.89 5.97 -21.98
C ALA A 90 12.46 7.19 -21.13
N ALA A 91 11.33 7.12 -20.41
CA ALA A 91 10.75 8.31 -19.77
C ALA A 91 11.45 8.74 -18.48
N ALA A 92 11.87 7.80 -17.62
CA ALA A 92 12.34 8.06 -16.25
C ALA A 92 13.47 9.10 -16.18
N GLY A 93 14.44 9.06 -17.11
CA GLY A 93 15.55 10.00 -17.16
C GLY A 93 15.18 11.43 -17.53
N HIS A 94 13.92 11.70 -17.89
CA HIS A 94 13.42 13.02 -18.26
C HIS A 94 12.54 13.66 -17.19
N TYR A 95 12.27 12.95 -16.09
CA TYR A 95 11.53 13.55 -14.97
C TYR A 95 12.35 14.65 -14.34
N ARG A 96 11.70 15.78 -14.10
CA ARG A 96 12.24 16.91 -13.35
C ARG A 96 11.76 16.83 -11.89
N PRO A 97 12.40 17.55 -10.95
CA PRO A 97 11.90 17.61 -9.56
C PRO A 97 10.43 17.99 -9.44
N GLU A 98 9.94 18.97 -10.24
CA GLU A 98 8.53 19.35 -10.25
C GLU A 98 7.60 18.23 -10.73
N ASP A 99 8.04 17.37 -11.68
CA ASP A 99 7.28 16.21 -12.14
C ASP A 99 7.17 15.15 -11.03
N MET A 100 8.27 14.93 -10.27
CA MET A 100 8.26 14.07 -9.09
C MET A 100 7.28 14.57 -8.04
N ARG A 101 7.33 15.87 -7.72
CA ARG A 101 6.46 16.48 -6.72
C ARG A 101 4.99 16.32 -7.07
N ILE A 102 4.61 16.71 -8.30
CA ILE A 102 3.20 16.68 -8.69
C ILE A 102 2.67 15.26 -8.89
N GLY A 103 3.47 14.35 -9.44
CA GLY A 103 3.13 12.95 -9.56
C GLY A 103 2.85 12.33 -8.18
N THR A 104 3.75 12.54 -7.22
CA THR A 104 3.59 12.05 -5.85
C THR A 104 2.38 12.67 -5.15
N LEU A 105 2.19 13.98 -5.25
CA LEU A 105 1.02 14.64 -4.65
C LEU A 105 -0.29 14.10 -5.23
N ALA A 106 -0.42 14.03 -6.54
CA ALA A 106 -1.63 13.59 -7.20
C ALA A 106 -1.93 12.10 -6.95
N GLY A 107 -0.89 11.24 -6.98
CA GLY A 107 -1.02 9.83 -6.64
C GLY A 107 -1.50 9.62 -5.21
N ALA A 108 -0.89 10.30 -4.25
CA ALA A 108 -1.28 10.23 -2.85
C ALA A 108 -2.71 10.76 -2.61
N LEU A 109 -3.11 11.87 -3.24
CA LEU A 109 -4.48 12.40 -3.15
C LEU A 109 -5.50 11.45 -3.77
N SER A 110 -5.17 10.82 -4.90
CA SER A 110 -6.02 9.81 -5.53
C SER A 110 -6.27 8.60 -4.63
N GLN A 111 -5.24 8.15 -3.90
CA GLN A 111 -5.36 7.08 -2.92
C GLN A 111 -6.19 7.51 -1.70
N LEU A 112 -5.95 8.72 -1.19
CA LEU A 112 -6.71 9.29 -0.07
C LEU A 112 -8.20 9.41 -0.39
N GLU A 113 -8.54 9.87 -1.59
CA GLU A 113 -9.94 9.97 -2.05
C GLU A 113 -10.68 8.63 -1.99
N ARG A 114 -9.95 7.51 -2.17
CA ARG A 114 -10.45 6.13 -2.16
C ARG A 114 -10.35 5.43 -0.80
N GLY A 115 -10.03 6.17 0.27
CA GLY A 115 -9.98 5.64 1.64
C GLY A 115 -8.60 5.15 2.09
N THR A 116 -7.57 5.25 1.28
CA THR A 116 -6.20 4.95 1.72
C THR A 116 -5.73 6.05 2.66
N THR A 117 -5.37 5.68 3.88
CA THR A 117 -4.80 6.60 4.87
C THR A 117 -3.30 6.45 5.01
N THR A 118 -2.78 5.27 4.67
CA THR A 118 -1.35 4.95 4.75
C THR A 118 -0.85 4.43 3.41
N LEU A 119 0.23 5.01 2.93
CA LEU A 119 0.79 4.74 1.61
C LEU A 119 2.28 4.40 1.71
N GLY A 120 2.67 3.23 1.21
CA GLY A 120 4.04 2.87 0.89
C GLY A 120 4.40 3.44 -0.49
N ASP A 121 5.03 4.61 -0.51
CA ASP A 121 5.47 5.25 -1.74
C ASP A 121 6.84 4.73 -2.16
N TRP A 122 6.86 3.80 -3.11
CA TRP A 122 8.07 3.15 -3.60
C TRP A 122 8.74 4.00 -4.69
N CYS A 123 9.58 4.97 -4.27
CA CYS A 123 10.15 5.99 -5.12
C CYS A 123 11.60 5.67 -5.50
N HIS A 124 11.80 5.09 -6.69
CA HIS A 124 13.10 4.69 -7.21
C HIS A 124 13.58 5.56 -8.40
N ASN A 125 12.94 6.69 -8.65
CA ASN A 125 13.40 7.64 -9.66
C ASN A 125 13.95 8.93 -9.01
N THR A 126 14.92 8.77 -8.12
CA THR A 126 15.55 9.84 -7.36
C THR A 126 17.02 10.01 -7.74
N PRO A 127 17.32 10.46 -8.98
CA PRO A 127 18.71 10.57 -9.45
C PRO A 127 19.53 11.67 -8.75
N THR A 128 18.86 12.64 -8.11
CA THR A 128 19.50 13.72 -7.34
C THR A 128 18.72 14.01 -6.05
N PRO A 129 19.37 14.68 -5.06
CA PRO A 129 18.67 15.13 -3.85
C PRO A 129 17.42 15.98 -4.12
N ASP A 130 17.43 16.83 -5.16
CA ASP A 130 16.28 17.66 -5.50
C ASP A 130 15.05 16.83 -5.92
N HIS A 131 15.25 15.71 -6.62
CA HIS A 131 14.16 14.77 -6.97
C HIS A 131 13.59 14.10 -5.72
N THR A 132 14.46 13.69 -4.80
CA THR A 132 14.07 13.11 -3.51
C THR A 132 13.23 14.10 -2.70
N ASP A 133 13.73 15.32 -2.54
CA ASP A 133 13.07 16.38 -1.77
C ASP A 133 11.70 16.73 -2.36
N ALA A 134 11.64 16.86 -3.68
CA ALA A 134 10.40 17.15 -4.39
C ALA A 134 9.34 16.05 -4.21
N ALA A 135 9.69 14.77 -4.31
CA ALA A 135 8.80 13.65 -4.05
C ALA A 135 8.31 13.66 -2.59
N VAL A 136 9.22 13.83 -1.63
CA VAL A 136 8.90 13.92 -0.19
C VAL A 136 7.97 15.10 0.10
N ASP A 137 8.18 16.25 -0.54
CA ASP A 137 7.31 17.43 -0.39
C ASP A 137 5.92 17.18 -0.99
N GLY A 138 5.82 16.48 -2.12
CA GLY A 138 4.55 16.05 -2.69
C GLY A 138 3.77 15.14 -1.72
N LEU A 139 4.46 14.17 -1.13
CA LEU A 139 3.85 13.25 -0.15
C LEU A 139 3.38 13.99 1.11
N ARG A 140 4.18 14.91 1.64
CA ARG A 140 3.78 15.76 2.79
C ARG A 140 2.58 16.64 2.47
N ALA A 141 2.58 17.28 1.31
CA ALA A 141 1.52 18.19 0.90
C ALA A 141 0.16 17.48 0.78
N SER A 142 0.13 16.19 0.44
CA SER A 142 -1.10 15.40 0.38
C SER A 142 -1.78 15.21 1.74
N GLY A 143 -1.00 15.26 2.83
CA GLY A 143 -1.46 14.99 4.18
C GLY A 143 -1.82 13.53 4.46
N ILE A 144 -1.49 12.60 3.56
CA ILE A 144 -1.57 11.16 3.78
C ILE A 144 -0.48 10.70 4.77
N ARG A 145 -0.69 9.61 5.50
CA ARG A 145 0.41 8.97 6.20
C ARG A 145 1.28 8.22 5.18
N GLY A 146 2.55 8.61 5.06
CA GLY A 146 3.49 8.04 4.11
C GLY A 146 4.60 7.23 4.76
N VAL A 147 4.96 6.12 4.14
CA VAL A 147 6.27 5.48 4.26
C VAL A 147 6.97 5.72 2.94
N PHE A 148 7.85 6.71 2.90
CA PHE A 148 8.63 7.00 1.70
C PHE A 148 9.77 5.99 1.58
N LEU A 149 9.66 5.08 0.63
CA LEU A 149 10.65 4.05 0.34
C LEU A 149 11.60 4.62 -0.72
N HIS A 150 12.74 5.15 -0.27
CA HIS A 150 13.73 5.76 -1.15
C HIS A 150 14.48 4.70 -1.94
N GLY A 151 14.62 4.89 -3.25
CA GLY A 151 15.36 4.00 -4.15
C GLY A 151 16.15 4.77 -5.19
N THR A 152 16.93 4.05 -5.98
CA THR A 152 17.75 4.59 -7.09
C THR A 152 17.15 4.17 -8.43
N PRO A 153 17.33 4.97 -9.51
CA PRO A 153 16.86 4.59 -10.84
C PRO A 153 17.43 3.25 -11.30
N TYR A 154 16.64 2.47 -12.03
CA TYR A 154 17.11 1.21 -12.64
C TYR A 154 18.26 1.40 -13.63
N SER A 155 18.39 2.59 -14.22
CA SER A 155 19.52 2.96 -15.09
C SER A 155 20.82 3.26 -14.33
N ALA A 156 20.75 3.45 -13.00
CA ALA A 156 21.96 3.66 -12.19
C ALA A 156 22.84 2.38 -12.16
N PRO A 157 24.16 2.48 -11.97
CA PRO A 157 25.02 1.33 -11.76
C PRO A 157 24.56 0.47 -10.57
N ASP A 158 24.84 -0.84 -10.62
CA ASP A 158 24.65 -1.73 -9.47
C ASP A 158 25.65 -1.35 -8.35
N ALA A 159 25.14 -0.70 -7.34
CA ALA A 159 25.88 -0.23 -6.18
C ALA A 159 24.98 -0.23 -4.95
N ALA A 160 25.57 -0.26 -3.76
CA ALA A 160 24.84 -0.14 -2.50
C ALA A 160 24.01 1.14 -2.46
N HIS A 161 22.83 1.03 -1.89
CA HIS A 161 21.88 2.13 -1.76
C HIS A 161 22.53 3.33 -1.02
N PRO A 162 22.35 4.57 -1.54
CA PRO A 162 22.89 5.77 -0.90
C PRO A 162 22.07 6.14 0.33
N VAL A 163 22.12 5.33 1.38
CA VAL A 163 21.25 5.47 2.57
C VAL A 163 21.40 6.81 3.30
N GLY A 164 22.52 7.52 3.10
CA GLY A 164 22.69 8.89 3.58
C GLY A 164 21.63 9.87 3.05
N GLU A 165 21.01 9.57 1.89
CA GLU A 165 19.87 10.34 1.39
C GLU A 165 18.65 10.24 2.33
N ILE A 166 18.43 9.08 2.93
CA ILE A 166 17.37 8.89 3.92
C ILE A 166 17.74 9.60 5.23
N ASP A 167 19.00 9.49 5.67
CA ASP A 167 19.47 10.05 6.94
C ASP A 167 19.33 11.59 6.99
N ARG A 168 19.39 12.30 5.84
CA ARG A 168 19.22 13.75 5.76
C ARG A 168 17.76 14.22 5.76
N LEU A 169 16.79 13.33 5.48
CA LEU A 169 15.39 13.71 5.34
C LEU A 169 14.73 13.95 6.70
N PRO A 170 14.05 15.07 6.90
CA PRO A 170 13.33 15.30 8.13
C PRO A 170 12.08 14.43 8.19
N GLY A 171 12.00 13.57 9.19
CA GLY A 171 10.78 12.81 9.50
C GLY A 171 9.65 13.69 9.98
N GLY A 172 8.50 13.07 10.27
CA GLY A 172 7.34 13.80 10.78
C GLY A 172 6.27 12.85 11.36
N PRO A 173 5.23 13.40 11.96
CA PRO A 173 4.19 12.58 12.59
C PRO A 173 3.44 11.67 11.59
N LEU A 174 3.39 12.07 10.32
CA LEU A 174 2.75 11.33 9.25
C LEU A 174 3.75 10.72 8.26
N LEU A 175 5.05 11.03 8.36
CA LEU A 175 6.05 10.60 7.38
C LEU A 175 7.16 9.82 8.06
N THR A 176 7.37 8.60 7.60
CA THR A 176 8.48 7.72 7.95
C THR A 176 9.21 7.29 6.69
N PHE A 177 10.38 6.70 6.84
CA PHE A 177 11.24 6.32 5.72
C PHE A 177 11.56 4.84 5.74
N GLY A 178 11.85 4.30 4.56
CA GLY A 178 12.38 2.97 4.34
C GLY A 178 13.23 2.93 3.08
N MET A 179 13.75 1.77 2.75
CA MET A 179 14.60 1.56 1.59
C MET A 179 13.85 0.79 0.50
N ALA A 180 13.86 1.33 -0.70
CA ALA A 180 13.43 0.69 -1.95
C ALA A 180 14.71 0.22 -2.66
N VAL A 181 15.04 -1.05 -2.54
CA VAL A 181 16.30 -1.60 -3.05
C VAL A 181 16.08 -2.47 -4.28
N ARG A 182 17.09 -2.64 -5.12
CA ARG A 182 17.05 -3.59 -6.24
C ARG A 182 16.81 -5.01 -5.77
N GLY A 183 17.35 -5.34 -4.61
CA GLY A 183 17.18 -6.61 -3.94
C GLY A 183 17.91 -7.77 -4.60
N PRO A 184 17.77 -8.96 -4.01
CA PRO A 184 18.55 -10.16 -4.37
C PRO A 184 18.42 -10.63 -5.82
N GLN A 185 17.29 -10.33 -6.49
CA GLN A 185 17.07 -10.72 -7.89
C GLN A 185 17.79 -9.78 -8.89
N LEU A 186 17.86 -8.48 -8.58
CA LEU A 186 18.24 -7.44 -9.53
C LEU A 186 19.59 -6.77 -9.22
N SER A 187 20.33 -7.29 -8.23
CA SER A 187 21.66 -6.79 -7.86
C SER A 187 22.64 -7.94 -7.59
N THR A 188 23.92 -7.60 -7.45
CA THR A 188 24.92 -8.58 -7.01
C THR A 188 24.66 -9.01 -5.56
N PRO A 189 25.12 -10.21 -5.15
CA PRO A 189 25.02 -10.65 -3.75
C PRO A 189 25.60 -9.65 -2.75
N ASP A 190 26.75 -9.06 -3.06
CA ASP A 190 27.41 -8.08 -2.19
C ASP A 190 26.57 -6.81 -2.02
N THR A 191 25.99 -6.29 -3.11
CA THR A 191 25.08 -5.13 -3.07
C THR A 191 23.84 -5.47 -2.25
N ALA A 192 23.21 -6.62 -2.48
CA ALA A 192 22.02 -7.05 -1.72
C ALA A 192 22.32 -7.13 -0.21
N VAL A 193 23.43 -7.75 0.19
CA VAL A 193 23.86 -7.83 1.59
C VAL A 193 24.13 -6.46 2.19
N ALA A 194 24.80 -5.56 1.43
CA ALA A 194 25.07 -4.20 1.90
C ALA A 194 23.78 -3.41 2.15
N ASP A 195 22.79 -3.50 1.26
CA ASP A 195 21.51 -2.81 1.38
C ASP A 195 20.69 -3.32 2.58
N PHE A 196 20.60 -4.64 2.73
CA PHE A 196 19.88 -5.24 3.88
C PHE A 196 20.55 -4.90 5.21
N ARG A 197 21.89 -4.87 5.24
CA ARG A 197 22.64 -4.45 6.44
C ARG A 197 22.39 -2.98 6.78
N ALA A 198 22.45 -2.10 5.79
CA ALA A 198 22.17 -0.68 5.99
C ALA A 198 20.76 -0.41 6.53
N ALA A 199 19.76 -1.17 6.04
CA ALA A 199 18.39 -1.12 6.54
C ALA A 199 18.30 -1.63 7.99
N ALA A 200 18.93 -2.77 8.30
CA ALA A 200 18.92 -3.38 9.63
C ALA A 200 19.57 -2.46 10.69
N GLU A 201 20.69 -1.85 10.38
CA GLU A 201 21.42 -0.90 11.26
C GLU A 201 20.57 0.31 11.65
N ARG A 202 19.63 0.72 10.77
CA ARG A 202 18.73 1.87 10.97
C ARG A 202 17.32 1.49 11.42
N GLY A 203 17.01 0.20 11.53
CA GLY A 203 15.68 -0.28 11.82
C GLY A 203 14.65 0.09 10.73
N LEU A 204 15.09 0.26 9.49
CA LEU A 204 14.23 0.60 8.36
C LEU A 204 13.54 -0.64 7.77
N VAL A 205 12.37 -0.44 7.16
CA VAL A 205 11.81 -1.42 6.23
C VAL A 205 12.68 -1.44 4.97
N VAL A 206 13.06 -2.63 4.52
CA VAL A 206 13.65 -2.86 3.21
C VAL A 206 12.61 -3.50 2.30
N SER A 207 12.23 -2.80 1.24
CA SER A 207 11.26 -3.26 0.26
C SER A 207 11.95 -3.49 -1.08
N LEU A 208 11.60 -4.57 -1.76
CA LEU A 208 12.24 -5.00 -2.99
C LEU A 208 11.25 -5.72 -3.92
N HIS A 209 11.50 -5.66 -5.21
CA HIS A 209 10.75 -6.43 -6.19
C HIS A 209 11.37 -7.83 -6.37
N GLN A 210 10.50 -8.83 -6.45
CA GLN A 210 10.81 -10.17 -6.91
C GLN A 210 9.73 -10.56 -7.91
N SER A 211 9.98 -10.31 -9.18
CA SER A 211 9.09 -10.69 -10.28
C SER A 211 9.28 -12.15 -10.68
N GLY A 212 8.57 -12.61 -11.70
CA GLY A 212 8.79 -13.92 -12.31
C GLY A 212 10.26 -14.12 -12.73
N GLY A 213 10.66 -15.38 -12.90
CA GLY A 213 12.04 -15.77 -13.15
C GLY A 213 12.74 -16.31 -11.89
N GLU A 214 13.98 -16.76 -12.07
CA GLU A 214 14.74 -17.38 -10.99
C GLU A 214 15.06 -16.40 -9.86
N PRO A 215 14.97 -16.84 -8.60
CA PRO A 215 15.55 -16.10 -7.49
C PRO A 215 17.06 -15.97 -7.69
N GLY A 216 17.59 -14.77 -7.65
CA GLY A 216 19.03 -14.57 -7.82
C GLY A 216 19.85 -15.11 -6.61
N PRO A 217 21.17 -15.32 -6.78
CA PRO A 217 22.05 -15.81 -5.71
C PRO A 217 22.16 -14.82 -4.54
N GLY A 218 21.70 -13.60 -4.69
CA GLY A 218 21.61 -12.61 -3.62
C GLY A 218 20.72 -13.05 -2.46
N TRP A 219 19.68 -13.90 -2.69
CA TRP A 219 18.85 -14.42 -1.62
C TRP A 219 19.61 -15.33 -0.65
N GLU A 220 20.49 -16.19 -1.19
CA GLU A 220 21.35 -17.05 -0.36
C GLU A 220 22.32 -16.20 0.47
N ALA A 221 22.94 -15.20 -0.14
CA ALA A 221 23.89 -14.31 0.54
C ALA A 221 23.23 -13.52 1.68
N VAL A 222 22.01 -12.99 1.45
CA VAL A 222 21.25 -12.25 2.49
C VAL A 222 20.81 -13.18 3.62
N ARG A 223 20.34 -14.40 3.29
CA ARG A 223 19.97 -15.43 4.28
C ARG A 223 21.19 -15.82 5.13
N ASP A 224 22.30 -16.14 4.49
CA ASP A 224 23.52 -16.62 5.15
C ASP A 224 24.18 -15.53 6.01
N ALA A 225 23.96 -14.26 5.65
CA ALA A 225 24.31 -13.10 6.48
C ALA A 225 23.34 -12.87 7.67
N GLY A 226 22.25 -13.63 7.79
CA GLY A 226 21.27 -13.50 8.88
C GLY A 226 20.44 -12.20 8.82
N LEU A 227 20.22 -11.63 7.62
CA LEU A 227 19.61 -10.31 7.43
C LEU A 227 18.11 -10.35 7.09
N LEU A 228 17.54 -11.53 6.85
CA LEU A 228 16.09 -11.70 6.68
C LEU A 228 15.37 -11.39 8.00
N SER A 229 14.31 -10.59 7.95
CA SER A 229 13.64 -10.11 9.16
C SER A 229 12.19 -9.69 8.89
N PRO A 230 11.38 -9.42 9.94
CA PRO A 230 10.05 -8.84 9.79
C PRO A 230 10.01 -7.45 9.14
N ARG A 231 11.15 -6.81 8.91
CA ARG A 231 11.26 -5.54 8.18
C ARG A 231 11.58 -5.73 6.69
N THR A 232 11.67 -6.98 6.22
CA THR A 232 11.76 -7.29 4.79
C THR A 232 10.36 -7.32 4.19
N ASN A 233 10.13 -6.56 3.13
CA ASN A 233 8.89 -6.57 2.34
C ASN A 233 9.19 -6.97 0.90
N VAL A 234 8.69 -8.12 0.48
CA VAL A 234 8.86 -8.65 -0.88
C VAL A 234 7.64 -8.28 -1.71
N VAL A 235 7.83 -7.47 -2.74
CA VAL A 235 6.77 -7.10 -3.67
C VAL A 235 6.68 -8.14 -4.79
N HIS A 236 5.47 -8.54 -5.15
CA HIS A 236 5.10 -9.64 -6.04
C HIS A 236 5.49 -11.02 -5.52
N GLY A 237 6.77 -11.33 -5.48
CA GLY A 237 7.30 -12.63 -5.02
C GLY A 237 7.11 -13.76 -6.02
N ALA A 238 6.64 -13.49 -7.23
CA ALA A 238 6.13 -14.46 -8.19
C ALA A 238 7.12 -15.53 -8.65
N GLY A 239 8.42 -15.23 -8.64
CA GLY A 239 9.48 -16.19 -9.00
C GLY A 239 10.03 -17.01 -7.84
N LEU A 240 9.50 -16.85 -6.63
CA LEU A 240 9.99 -17.59 -5.46
C LEU A 240 9.47 -19.03 -5.43
N THR A 241 10.35 -20.00 -5.18
CA THR A 241 9.97 -21.39 -4.95
C THR A 241 9.31 -21.58 -3.58
N GLY A 242 8.65 -22.73 -3.37
CA GLY A 242 8.02 -23.03 -2.08
C GLY A 242 9.00 -23.01 -0.89
N ASP A 243 10.25 -23.43 -1.09
CA ASP A 243 11.30 -23.41 -0.06
C ASP A 243 11.72 -21.98 0.28
N TRP A 244 11.84 -21.10 -0.72
CA TRP A 244 12.13 -19.69 -0.49
C TRP A 244 10.97 -18.98 0.20
N LEU A 245 9.72 -19.25 -0.22
CA LEU A 245 8.54 -18.69 0.44
C LEU A 245 8.50 -19.10 1.91
N LYS A 246 8.75 -20.39 2.20
CA LYS A 246 8.80 -20.87 3.58
C LYS A 246 9.92 -20.20 4.38
N THR A 247 11.12 -20.10 3.82
CA THR A 247 12.26 -19.42 4.47
C THR A 247 11.95 -17.97 4.84
N LEU A 248 11.33 -17.23 3.93
CA LEU A 248 10.97 -15.83 4.15
C LEU A 248 9.82 -15.69 5.15
N VAL A 249 8.81 -16.55 5.08
CA VAL A 249 7.70 -16.59 6.06
C VAL A 249 8.22 -16.91 7.46
N ASP A 250 9.10 -17.91 7.60
CA ASP A 250 9.72 -18.27 8.88
C ASP A 250 10.57 -17.12 9.47
N ALA A 251 11.19 -16.30 8.61
CA ALA A 251 11.90 -15.08 9.02
C ALA A 251 10.96 -13.90 9.37
N GLY A 252 9.66 -14.06 9.18
CA GLY A 252 8.65 -13.03 9.44
C GLY A 252 8.53 -11.97 8.33
N ALA A 253 9.14 -12.17 7.17
CA ALA A 253 9.06 -11.23 6.05
C ALA A 253 7.60 -10.97 5.63
N GLY A 254 7.33 -9.73 5.22
CA GLY A 254 6.07 -9.32 4.59
C GLY A 254 6.10 -9.57 3.09
N PHE A 255 4.91 -9.74 2.53
CA PHE A 255 4.72 -9.85 1.08
C PHE A 255 3.66 -8.84 0.64
N THR A 256 3.95 -8.08 -0.40
CA THR A 256 2.98 -7.15 -1.00
C THR A 256 2.61 -7.64 -2.38
N SER A 257 1.36 -8.08 -2.55
CA SER A 257 0.82 -8.45 -3.86
C SER A 257 0.18 -7.22 -4.52
N THR A 258 0.37 -7.12 -5.83
CA THR A 258 -0.28 -6.13 -6.70
C THR A 258 -1.05 -6.87 -7.79
N PRO A 259 -2.15 -7.52 -7.44
CA PRO A 259 -2.73 -8.63 -8.21
C PRO A 259 -3.15 -8.25 -9.63
N GLU A 260 -3.58 -7.01 -9.85
CA GLU A 260 -3.96 -6.54 -11.19
C GLU A 260 -2.74 -6.43 -12.11
N ASN A 261 -1.64 -5.86 -11.62
CA ASN A 261 -0.38 -5.77 -12.37
C ASN A 261 0.27 -7.14 -12.55
N GLU A 262 0.28 -7.97 -11.50
CA GLU A 262 0.84 -9.31 -11.55
C GLU A 262 0.22 -10.13 -12.67
N LEU A 263 -1.10 -10.11 -12.78
CA LEU A 263 -1.87 -10.82 -13.81
C LEU A 263 -1.80 -10.13 -15.18
N GLY A 264 -1.97 -8.81 -15.21
CA GLY A 264 -2.08 -8.03 -16.45
C GLY A 264 -0.75 -7.86 -17.18
N GLN A 265 0.34 -7.62 -16.46
CA GLN A 265 1.66 -7.38 -17.06
C GLN A 265 2.52 -8.64 -17.20
N GLY A 266 2.12 -9.77 -16.57
CA GLY A 266 2.85 -11.02 -16.67
C GLY A 266 4.01 -11.15 -15.67
N HIS A 267 3.94 -10.53 -14.50
CA HIS A 267 4.88 -10.81 -13.40
C HIS A 267 4.76 -12.25 -12.91
N GLY A 268 3.57 -12.82 -12.98
CA GLY A 268 3.19 -14.13 -12.46
C GLY A 268 1.84 -14.09 -11.77
N PHE A 269 1.52 -15.12 -10.99
CA PHE A 269 0.28 -15.19 -10.24
C PHE A 269 0.45 -14.64 -8.80
N PRO A 270 -0.57 -13.96 -8.25
CA PRO A 270 -0.59 -13.56 -6.85
C PRO A 270 -0.31 -14.74 -5.91
N LEU A 271 0.58 -14.55 -4.95
CA LEU A 271 1.00 -15.61 -4.00
C LEU A 271 -0.03 -15.92 -2.90
N THR A 272 -1.23 -15.34 -2.96
CA THR A 272 -2.24 -15.38 -1.89
C THR A 272 -2.43 -16.78 -1.29
N GLY A 273 -2.74 -17.79 -2.12
CA GLY A 273 -2.97 -19.15 -1.63
C GLY A 273 -1.70 -19.82 -1.09
N GLN A 274 -0.54 -19.54 -1.68
CA GLN A 274 0.73 -20.10 -1.21
C GLN A 274 1.08 -19.57 0.18
N LEU A 275 0.93 -18.26 0.40
CA LEU A 275 1.16 -17.63 1.70
C LEU A 275 0.18 -18.14 2.76
N LEU A 276 -1.12 -18.25 2.43
CA LEU A 276 -2.13 -18.75 3.35
C LEU A 276 -1.85 -20.20 3.80
N ARG A 277 -1.37 -21.06 2.89
CA ARG A 277 -0.97 -22.43 3.24
C ARG A 277 0.24 -22.48 4.18
N LEU A 278 1.09 -21.45 4.17
CA LEU A 278 2.23 -21.29 5.08
C LEU A 278 1.85 -20.55 6.37
N GLY A 279 0.57 -20.22 6.58
CA GLY A 279 0.11 -19.48 7.76
C GLY A 279 0.44 -17.97 7.71
N ALA A 280 0.82 -17.46 6.56
CA ALA A 280 1.06 -16.04 6.31
C ALA A 280 -0.07 -15.44 5.45
N ALA A 281 -0.06 -14.12 5.27
CA ALA A 281 -0.99 -13.43 4.41
C ALA A 281 -0.28 -12.33 3.61
N PRO A 282 -0.72 -12.02 2.38
CA PRO A 282 -0.21 -10.88 1.65
C PRO A 282 -0.71 -9.57 2.27
N SER A 283 0.06 -8.51 2.12
CA SER A 283 -0.46 -7.15 2.03
C SER A 283 -0.77 -6.81 0.57
N LEU A 284 -1.36 -5.65 0.32
CA LEU A 284 -1.77 -5.24 -1.01
C LEU A 284 -1.15 -3.91 -1.43
N GLY A 285 -0.85 -3.81 -2.71
CA GLY A 285 -0.45 -2.60 -3.39
C GLY A 285 -1.17 -2.43 -4.72
N THR A 286 -1.07 -1.24 -5.31
CA THR A 286 -1.60 -0.94 -6.65
C THR A 286 -0.49 -0.72 -7.68
N ASP A 287 0.76 -0.83 -7.27
CA ASP A 287 1.98 -0.80 -8.09
C ASP A 287 2.15 0.52 -8.86
N THR A 288 1.54 0.66 -10.02
CA THR A 288 1.71 1.84 -10.86
C THR A 288 0.42 2.34 -11.49
N ASP A 289 0.14 3.61 -11.28
CA ASP A 289 -0.97 4.30 -11.96
C ASP A 289 -0.77 4.37 -13.49
N ALA A 290 0.46 4.24 -13.98
CA ALA A 290 0.74 4.30 -15.41
C ALA A 290 0.13 3.12 -16.18
N VAL A 291 -0.08 1.98 -15.53
CA VAL A 291 -0.61 0.76 -16.14
C VAL A 291 -2.01 0.45 -15.60
N THR A 292 -2.14 0.28 -14.30
CA THR A 292 -3.40 -0.11 -13.65
C THR A 292 -3.80 0.91 -12.57
N PRO A 293 -4.33 2.08 -12.97
CA PRO A 293 -4.78 3.07 -12.00
C PRO A 293 -5.96 2.53 -11.18
N GLY A 294 -5.70 2.22 -9.91
CA GLY A 294 -6.66 1.52 -9.06
C GLY A 294 -6.65 1.97 -7.60
N ASP A 295 -7.29 1.16 -6.78
CA ASP A 295 -7.33 1.28 -5.34
C ASP A 295 -7.11 -0.08 -4.65
N VAL A 296 -6.78 -0.04 -3.37
CA VAL A 296 -6.45 -1.25 -2.61
C VAL A 296 -7.64 -2.18 -2.39
N LEU A 297 -8.90 -1.67 -2.43
CA LEU A 297 -10.08 -2.53 -2.37
C LEU A 297 -10.29 -3.29 -3.68
N SER A 298 -9.99 -2.67 -4.83
CA SER A 298 -9.96 -3.37 -6.12
C SER A 298 -8.91 -4.47 -6.12
N ALA A 299 -7.69 -4.18 -5.64
CA ALA A 299 -6.65 -5.17 -5.46
C ALA A 299 -7.10 -6.34 -4.55
N ALA A 300 -7.79 -6.03 -3.44
CA ALA A 300 -8.33 -7.04 -2.52
C ALA A 300 -9.38 -7.95 -3.20
N ARG A 301 -10.28 -7.37 -4.00
CA ARG A 301 -11.30 -8.12 -4.76
C ARG A 301 -10.66 -9.04 -5.80
N ILE A 302 -9.65 -8.55 -6.54
CA ILE A 302 -8.96 -9.33 -7.56
C ILE A 302 -8.20 -10.48 -6.91
N ALA A 303 -7.40 -10.25 -5.86
CA ALA A 303 -6.71 -11.29 -5.12
C ALA A 303 -7.66 -12.37 -4.56
N LEU A 304 -8.79 -11.92 -3.98
CA LEU A 304 -9.82 -12.82 -3.44
C LEU A 304 -10.47 -13.66 -4.54
N ALA A 305 -10.89 -13.04 -5.64
CA ALA A 305 -11.56 -13.73 -6.74
C ALA A 305 -10.61 -14.71 -7.44
N HIS A 306 -9.37 -14.29 -7.70
CA HIS A 306 -8.34 -15.12 -8.31
C HIS A 306 -8.10 -16.39 -7.48
N GLN A 307 -7.82 -16.25 -6.16
CA GLN A 307 -7.56 -17.42 -5.33
C GLN A 307 -8.79 -18.32 -5.17
N ARG A 308 -9.99 -17.76 -4.99
CA ARG A 308 -11.21 -18.57 -4.95
C ARG A 308 -11.45 -19.33 -6.25
N GLY A 309 -11.10 -18.74 -7.39
CA GLY A 309 -11.17 -19.40 -8.68
C GLY A 309 -10.31 -20.66 -8.71
N HIS A 310 -9.05 -20.57 -8.28
CA HIS A 310 -8.15 -21.72 -8.13
C HIS A 310 -8.70 -22.77 -7.17
N ASP A 311 -9.11 -22.36 -5.97
CA ASP A 311 -9.61 -23.28 -4.95
C ASP A 311 -10.86 -24.03 -5.42
N HIS A 312 -11.76 -23.38 -6.15
CA HIS A 312 -12.95 -24.00 -6.72
C HIS A 312 -12.62 -24.97 -7.84
N ASP A 313 -11.61 -24.65 -8.67
CA ASP A 313 -11.17 -25.53 -9.74
C ASP A 313 -10.48 -26.79 -9.18
N ASP A 314 -9.57 -26.64 -8.24
CA ASP A 314 -8.92 -27.74 -7.52
C ASP A 314 -9.95 -28.68 -6.87
N HIS A 315 -10.94 -28.10 -6.17
CA HIS A 315 -12.02 -28.87 -5.56
C HIS A 315 -12.82 -29.67 -6.60
N ARG A 316 -13.18 -29.02 -7.72
CA ARG A 316 -13.94 -29.69 -8.80
C ARG A 316 -13.15 -30.79 -9.46
N GLN A 317 -11.87 -30.58 -9.70
CA GLN A 317 -10.98 -31.62 -10.23
C GLN A 317 -10.85 -32.82 -9.27
N ALA A 318 -10.75 -32.55 -7.97
CA ALA A 318 -10.61 -33.62 -6.96
C ALA A 318 -11.92 -34.39 -6.67
N THR A 319 -13.09 -33.75 -6.77
CA THR A 319 -14.37 -34.33 -6.28
C THR A 319 -15.43 -34.49 -7.36
N GLY A 320 -15.31 -33.85 -8.50
CA GLY A 320 -16.33 -33.76 -9.55
C GLY A 320 -17.55 -32.90 -9.16
N SER A 321 -17.50 -32.15 -8.05
CA SER A 321 -18.64 -31.38 -7.52
C SER A 321 -18.28 -29.92 -7.22
N PHE A 322 -19.29 -29.09 -6.95
CA PHE A 322 -19.09 -27.70 -6.52
C PHE A 322 -18.65 -27.66 -5.05
N SER A 323 -17.75 -26.72 -4.72
CA SER A 323 -17.44 -26.41 -3.34
C SER A 323 -18.63 -25.80 -2.61
N VAL A 324 -18.89 -26.24 -1.38
CA VAL A 324 -20.01 -25.77 -0.55
C VAL A 324 -19.60 -24.68 0.43
N THR A 325 -18.30 -24.37 0.54
CA THR A 325 -17.76 -23.34 1.44
C THR A 325 -16.74 -22.48 0.73
N ALA A 326 -16.72 -21.20 1.08
CA ALA A 326 -15.65 -20.31 0.63
C ALA A 326 -14.37 -20.58 1.44
N THR A 327 -13.28 -20.82 0.76
CA THR A 327 -11.96 -21.06 1.38
C THR A 327 -11.36 -19.82 2.03
N ILE A 328 -11.69 -18.64 1.49
CA ILE A 328 -11.22 -17.34 1.97
C ILE A 328 -12.42 -16.42 2.17
N THR A 329 -12.42 -15.70 3.30
CA THR A 329 -13.51 -14.78 3.65
C THR A 329 -13.26 -13.36 3.13
N ALA A 330 -14.33 -12.57 2.98
CA ALA A 330 -14.23 -11.14 2.69
C ALA A 330 -13.48 -10.35 3.78
N LYS A 331 -13.59 -10.78 5.04
CA LYS A 331 -12.83 -10.20 6.17
C LYS A 331 -11.33 -10.38 6.00
N GLN A 332 -10.87 -11.56 5.54
CA GLN A 332 -9.45 -11.78 5.27
C GLN A 332 -8.95 -10.83 4.17
N ALA A 333 -9.74 -10.61 3.11
CA ALA A 333 -9.38 -9.66 2.06
C ALA A 333 -9.28 -8.20 2.58
N LEU A 334 -10.18 -7.78 3.48
CA LEU A 334 -10.05 -6.48 4.16
C LEU A 334 -8.81 -6.43 5.08
N ALA A 335 -8.43 -7.54 5.71
CA ALA A 335 -7.21 -7.58 6.53
C ALA A 335 -5.95 -7.34 5.68
N TRP A 336 -5.92 -7.85 4.45
CA TRP A 336 -4.80 -7.59 3.53
C TRP A 336 -4.65 -6.10 3.18
N ALA A 337 -5.78 -5.40 3.07
CA ALA A 337 -5.85 -3.97 2.78
C ALA A 337 -5.72 -3.06 4.03
N THR A 338 -5.53 -3.62 5.21
CA THR A 338 -5.46 -2.87 6.49
C THR A 338 -4.31 -3.39 7.36
N VAL A 339 -4.53 -4.43 8.14
CA VAL A 339 -3.59 -4.97 9.14
C VAL A 339 -2.29 -5.46 8.50
N GLU A 340 -2.40 -6.21 7.40
CA GLU A 340 -1.24 -6.78 6.73
C GLU A 340 -0.42 -5.71 6.01
N GLY A 341 -1.08 -4.70 5.41
CA GLY A 341 -0.41 -3.53 4.85
C GLY A 341 0.36 -2.75 5.92
N ALA A 342 -0.26 -2.52 7.09
CA ALA A 342 0.40 -1.87 8.21
C ALA A 342 1.63 -2.67 8.69
N ARG A 343 1.53 -4.01 8.72
CA ARG A 343 2.65 -4.90 9.09
C ARG A 343 3.79 -4.80 8.07
N ALA A 344 3.49 -4.88 6.79
CA ALA A 344 4.49 -4.82 5.72
C ALA A 344 5.27 -3.49 5.71
N LEU A 345 4.61 -2.40 6.10
CA LEU A 345 5.22 -1.07 6.22
C LEU A 345 5.82 -0.77 7.59
N GLY A 346 5.86 -1.75 8.52
CA GLY A 346 6.42 -1.58 9.87
C GLY A 346 5.62 -0.66 10.79
N LEU A 347 4.31 -0.52 10.56
CA LEU A 347 3.40 0.39 11.27
C LEU A 347 2.27 -0.36 12.03
N ALA A 348 2.37 -1.67 12.23
CA ALA A 348 1.31 -2.49 12.82
C ALA A 348 0.95 -2.11 14.28
N ASP A 349 1.85 -1.44 14.99
CA ASP A 349 1.65 -0.89 16.32
C ASP A 349 0.95 0.49 16.32
N ARG A 350 0.74 1.07 15.15
CA ARG A 350 0.20 2.42 14.98
C ARG A 350 -1.12 2.48 14.23
N VAL A 351 -1.26 1.72 13.13
CA VAL A 351 -2.42 1.78 12.22
C VAL A 351 -2.90 0.38 11.82
N GLY A 352 -3.99 0.30 11.04
CA GLY A 352 -4.58 -0.94 10.53
C GLY A 352 -5.66 -1.55 11.41
N ARG A 353 -5.89 -1.01 12.62
CA ARG A 353 -6.97 -1.42 13.54
C ARG A 353 -7.61 -0.22 14.21
N ILE A 354 -8.86 -0.40 14.65
CA ILE A 354 -9.55 0.55 15.54
C ILE A 354 -9.52 -0.03 16.96
N GLU A 355 -8.51 0.36 17.73
CA GLU A 355 -8.32 -0.01 19.13
C GLU A 355 -7.86 1.21 19.94
N PRO A 356 -8.24 1.34 21.23
CA PRO A 356 -7.74 2.41 22.06
C PRO A 356 -6.20 2.48 22.05
N GLY A 357 -5.68 3.68 21.82
CA GLY A 357 -4.23 3.95 21.72
C GLY A 357 -3.68 3.90 20.28
N MET A 358 -4.36 3.28 19.33
CA MET A 358 -3.98 3.33 17.90
C MET A 358 -4.21 4.73 17.33
N GLN A 359 -3.53 5.06 16.26
CA GLN A 359 -3.76 6.31 15.53
C GLN A 359 -5.20 6.35 14.98
N ALA A 360 -5.82 7.50 15.03
CA ALA A 360 -7.15 7.71 14.48
C ALA A 360 -7.07 7.92 12.96
N ASP A 361 -6.68 6.86 12.26
CA ASP A 361 -6.71 6.74 10.81
C ASP A 361 -7.93 5.89 10.45
N LEU A 362 -9.00 6.56 9.98
CA LEU A 362 -10.33 5.97 9.85
C LEU A 362 -10.94 6.30 8.49
N VAL A 363 -11.75 5.39 7.98
CA VAL A 363 -12.59 5.59 6.80
C VAL A 363 -14.06 5.43 7.16
N VAL A 364 -14.89 6.33 6.64
CA VAL A 364 -16.35 6.24 6.72
C VAL A 364 -16.88 5.93 5.33
N ILE A 365 -17.60 4.81 5.21
CA ILE A 365 -18.20 4.35 3.96
C ILE A 365 -19.72 4.39 4.09
N GLU A 366 -20.40 4.88 3.06
CA GLU A 366 -21.86 4.88 2.95
C GLU A 366 -22.44 3.48 2.69
N GLY A 367 -23.72 3.30 2.99
CA GLY A 367 -24.49 2.16 2.51
C GLY A 367 -24.22 0.85 3.24
N ALA A 368 -24.22 0.87 4.59
CA ALA A 368 -24.22 -0.38 5.36
C ALA A 368 -25.43 -1.25 5.03
N THR A 369 -25.17 -2.44 4.51
CA THR A 369 -26.18 -3.46 4.22
C THR A 369 -26.25 -4.51 5.32
N ALA A 370 -27.00 -5.62 5.07
CA ALA A 370 -27.05 -6.76 5.99
C ALA A 370 -25.69 -7.42 6.24
N ASN A 371 -24.67 -7.17 5.38
CA ASN A 371 -23.31 -7.63 5.54
C ASN A 371 -22.32 -6.46 5.44
N PRO A 372 -21.99 -5.77 6.54
CA PRO A 372 -21.07 -4.63 6.53
C PRO A 372 -19.68 -4.95 5.97
N ILE A 373 -19.17 -6.17 6.20
CA ILE A 373 -17.87 -6.61 5.65
C ILE A 373 -17.89 -6.61 4.12
N ALA A 374 -18.97 -7.17 3.53
CA ALA A 374 -19.11 -7.17 2.09
C ALA A 374 -19.30 -5.75 1.55
N SER A 375 -20.13 -4.93 2.20
CA SER A 375 -20.32 -3.53 1.80
C SER A 375 -19.00 -2.76 1.79
N ALA A 376 -18.15 -2.94 2.80
CA ALA A 376 -16.84 -2.30 2.87
C ALA A 376 -15.90 -2.80 1.75
N LEU A 377 -15.84 -4.12 1.53
CA LEU A 377 -14.95 -4.69 0.51
C LEU A 377 -15.36 -4.28 -0.93
N TYR A 378 -16.65 -4.15 -1.18
CA TYR A 378 -17.17 -3.81 -2.51
C TYR A 378 -17.45 -2.32 -2.70
N ALA A 379 -17.07 -1.48 -1.73
CA ALA A 379 -17.16 -0.03 -1.85
C ALA A 379 -16.30 0.49 -3.00
N SER A 380 -16.77 1.54 -3.64
CA SER A 380 -16.07 2.34 -4.64
C SER A 380 -15.56 3.64 -4.03
N ALA A 381 -14.78 4.41 -4.77
CA ALA A 381 -14.37 5.76 -4.34
C ALA A 381 -15.56 6.68 -4.04
N GLY A 382 -16.68 6.50 -4.76
CA GLY A 382 -17.91 7.27 -4.55
C GLY A 382 -18.62 6.94 -3.23
N ASP A 383 -18.40 5.75 -2.67
CA ASP A 383 -19.01 5.34 -1.40
C ASP A 383 -18.16 5.79 -0.19
N VAL A 384 -16.93 6.24 -0.40
CA VAL A 384 -16.07 6.78 0.66
C VAL A 384 -16.51 8.21 0.99
N GLU A 385 -17.30 8.37 2.03
CA GLU A 385 -17.84 9.67 2.46
C GLU A 385 -16.77 10.51 3.16
N ALA A 386 -15.97 9.90 4.05
CA ALA A 386 -14.99 10.64 4.81
C ALA A 386 -13.73 9.81 5.11
N VAL A 387 -12.61 10.52 5.25
CA VAL A 387 -11.30 9.95 5.60
C VAL A 387 -10.67 10.81 6.69
N MET A 388 -10.23 10.17 7.76
CA MET A 388 -9.53 10.79 8.89
C MET A 388 -8.11 10.21 8.99
N ILE A 389 -7.12 11.08 9.20
CA ILE A 389 -5.72 10.68 9.43
C ILE A 389 -5.21 11.43 10.66
N ALA A 390 -4.70 10.67 11.64
CA ALA A 390 -4.25 11.21 12.93
C ALA A 390 -5.29 12.17 13.55
N GLY A 391 -6.56 11.75 13.57
CA GLY A 391 -7.68 12.50 14.14
C GLY A 391 -8.10 13.75 13.36
N ARG A 392 -7.57 13.96 12.16
CA ARG A 392 -7.91 15.10 11.30
C ARG A 392 -8.61 14.65 10.03
N TRP A 393 -9.74 15.26 9.74
CA TRP A 393 -10.43 15.03 8.49
C TRP A 393 -9.57 15.45 7.30
N ARG A 394 -9.43 14.57 6.32
CA ARG A 394 -8.78 14.83 5.03
C ARG A 394 -9.79 14.81 3.88
N LYS A 395 -10.84 14.01 4.04
CA LYS A 395 -12.04 14.00 3.19
C LYS A 395 -13.26 14.05 4.09
N ARG A 396 -14.29 14.82 3.73
CA ARG A 396 -15.56 14.87 4.45
C ARG A 396 -16.68 15.27 3.51
N GLY A 397 -17.80 14.57 3.55
CA GLY A 397 -18.91 14.79 2.62
C GLY A 397 -18.48 14.64 1.16
N HIS A 398 -17.69 13.60 0.87
CA HIS A 398 -17.14 13.26 -0.45
C HIS A 398 -16.12 14.27 -1.03
N ALA A 399 -15.74 15.31 -0.31
CA ALA A 399 -14.79 16.31 -0.77
C ALA A 399 -13.46 16.25 -0.01
N LEU A 400 -12.34 16.28 -0.72
CA LEU A 400 -11.00 16.47 -0.15
C LEU A 400 -10.90 17.86 0.48
N LEU A 401 -10.29 17.95 1.65
CA LEU A 401 -10.19 19.19 2.42
C LEU A 401 -8.79 19.80 2.28
N GLY A 402 -8.77 21.12 2.09
CA GLY A 402 -7.52 21.91 2.05
C GLY A 402 -6.67 21.69 0.80
N VAL A 403 -7.27 21.21 -0.30
CA VAL A 403 -6.59 20.95 -1.58
C VAL A 403 -7.27 21.75 -2.69
N ASP A 404 -6.48 22.46 -3.46
CA ASP A 404 -6.93 23.06 -4.72
C ASP A 404 -6.72 22.05 -5.87
N LEU A 405 -7.77 21.25 -6.12
CA LEU A 405 -7.73 20.21 -7.15
C LEU A 405 -7.54 20.79 -8.57
N GLY A 406 -8.00 22.01 -8.84
CA GLY A 406 -7.80 22.66 -10.13
C GLY A 406 -6.31 22.89 -10.39
N THR A 407 -5.60 23.49 -9.44
CA THR A 407 -4.15 23.70 -9.53
C THR A 407 -3.39 22.37 -9.63
N VAL A 408 -3.79 21.34 -8.89
CA VAL A 408 -3.15 20.02 -8.97
C VAL A 408 -3.34 19.41 -10.36
N GLN A 409 -4.54 19.49 -10.93
CA GLN A 409 -4.81 18.97 -12.28
C GLN A 409 -4.02 19.70 -13.36
N ASP A 410 -3.94 21.03 -13.28
CA ASP A 410 -3.19 21.83 -14.26
C ASP A 410 -1.71 21.48 -14.26
N GLN A 411 -1.09 21.36 -13.07
CA GLN A 411 0.31 20.95 -12.93
C GLN A 411 0.53 19.50 -13.39
N LEU A 412 -0.39 18.58 -13.10
CA LEU A 412 -0.32 17.20 -13.54
C LEU A 412 -0.40 17.09 -15.07
N HIS A 413 -1.28 17.87 -15.71
CA HIS A 413 -1.39 17.95 -17.18
C HIS A 413 -0.13 18.56 -17.81
N GLU A 414 0.51 19.53 -17.16
CA GLU A 414 1.79 20.08 -17.62
C GLU A 414 2.88 19.01 -17.60
N SER A 415 3.01 18.29 -16.48
CA SER A 415 3.94 17.17 -16.33
C SER A 415 3.68 16.08 -17.39
N ALA A 416 2.42 15.68 -17.59
CA ALA A 416 2.05 14.71 -18.61
C ALA A 416 2.47 15.17 -20.02
N ARG A 417 2.22 16.45 -20.39
CA ARG A 417 2.65 16.99 -21.69
C ARG A 417 4.16 16.98 -21.88
N HIS A 418 4.94 17.15 -20.79
CA HIS A 418 6.39 17.06 -20.82
C HIS A 418 6.86 15.62 -21.03
N LEU A 419 6.23 14.64 -20.37
CA LEU A 419 6.70 13.24 -20.29
C LEU A 419 6.16 12.35 -21.41
N LEU A 420 4.91 12.54 -21.88
CA LEU A 420 4.30 11.68 -22.90
C LEU A 420 5.15 11.50 -24.18
N PRO A 421 5.78 12.56 -24.75
CA PRO A 421 6.64 12.40 -25.93
C PRO A 421 7.89 11.53 -25.68
N ARG A 422 8.23 11.27 -24.44
CA ARG A 422 9.42 10.49 -24.03
C ARG A 422 9.16 8.98 -23.95
N LEU A 423 7.90 8.55 -24.01
CA LEU A 423 7.51 7.15 -24.01
C LEU A 423 7.72 6.44 -25.37
N THR A 424 7.90 7.19 -26.41
CA THR A 424 8.18 6.70 -27.76
C THR A 424 9.68 6.82 -28.04
N GLY A 425 10.44 5.84 -27.59
CA GLY A 425 11.86 5.69 -27.91
C GLY A 425 12.05 4.59 -28.93
#